data_cd7c945fe43779b8542589028b3e50a9
#
_entry.id   cd7c945fe43779b8542589028b3e50a9
#
_cell.length_a   1.000
_cell.length_b   1.000
_cell.length_c   1.000
_cell.angle_alpha   90.00
_cell.angle_beta   90.00
_cell.angle_gamma   90.00
#
_symmetry.space_group_name_H-M   'P 1'
#
loop_
_entity.id
_entity.type
_entity.pdbx_description
1 polymer ?
#
loop_
_entity_poly.entity_id
_entity_poly.type
_entity_poly.pdbx_seq_one_letter_code
_entity_poly.pdbx_strand_id
1 'polypeptide(L)'
;MIFKHTVEPFGDFEKHTLENEQGDACILTPQYGACLLDLRFKGLSVLDAYKTPEELVENAWAKNIVLFPFPNRLRDGSYTHEGKTYQFDINNGDNAIHGFGKNVPMTVKNVTITDDAATIHCIWQHEGSHKAYPFRFTFGIKMTLQDSAFEVEMSFQNDDNTSIPVGLGWHPYFIMSERVEDIYLQMPESQFIMIDERMLPTGEKEEYHAFDTLTRIGETNLDNGFFITQESKQADVILESERGRLHYWQELGAKKWQFLQVFTPPHRKSIAIEPMTCNIDAFNNQEGLVMLEPNEVLNGKFGVRFS
;
A
#
# COMPACT_ATOMS: atom_id res chain seq x y z
N MET A 1 -20.82 -2.18 -19.81
CA MET A 1 -20.87 -1.16 -18.73
C MET A 1 -20.18 0.09 -19.24
N ILE A 2 -20.67 1.29 -18.92
CA ILE A 2 -20.03 2.52 -19.39
C ILE A 2 -19.12 3.06 -18.30
N PHE A 3 -17.83 3.05 -18.59
CA PHE A 3 -16.82 3.69 -17.75
C PHE A 3 -16.50 5.09 -18.31
N LYS A 4 -16.14 6.00 -17.43
CA LYS A 4 -15.68 7.36 -17.80
C LYS A 4 -14.55 7.82 -16.91
N HIS A 5 -13.81 8.82 -17.42
CA HIS A 5 -12.74 9.50 -16.71
C HIS A 5 -13.00 11.01 -16.73
N THR A 6 -12.89 11.65 -15.59
CA THR A 6 -12.96 13.09 -15.44
C THR A 6 -11.77 13.63 -14.65
N VAL A 7 -11.44 14.89 -14.87
CA VAL A 7 -10.38 15.61 -14.16
C VAL A 7 -10.95 16.91 -13.63
N GLU A 8 -10.72 17.18 -12.36
CA GLU A 8 -11.19 18.40 -11.69
C GLU A 8 -10.07 18.99 -10.82
N PRO A 9 -10.07 20.30 -10.55
CA PRO A 9 -9.14 20.89 -9.59
C PRO A 9 -9.33 20.32 -8.17
N PHE A 10 -8.21 20.14 -7.44
CA PHE A 10 -8.17 19.79 -6.04
C PHE A 10 -7.06 20.60 -5.33
N GLY A 11 -7.32 21.86 -5.04
CA GLY A 11 -6.32 22.85 -4.65
C GLY A 11 -5.25 23.04 -5.72
N ASP A 12 -3.99 22.85 -5.38
CA ASP A 12 -2.86 22.90 -6.32
C ASP A 12 -2.66 21.59 -7.11
N PHE A 13 -3.54 20.60 -6.89
CA PHE A 13 -3.49 19.27 -7.52
C PHE A 13 -4.64 19.09 -8.50
N GLU A 14 -4.58 17.99 -9.25
CA GLU A 14 -5.69 17.49 -10.07
C GLU A 14 -6.29 16.25 -9.38
N LYS A 15 -7.60 16.18 -9.36
CA LYS A 15 -8.38 15.02 -8.93
C LYS A 15 -8.87 14.27 -10.17
N HIS A 16 -8.37 13.06 -10.35
CA HIS A 16 -8.79 12.16 -11.41
C HIS A 16 -9.84 11.20 -10.87
N THR A 17 -10.96 11.07 -11.57
CA THR A 17 -12.04 10.14 -11.24
C THR A 17 -12.24 9.14 -12.37
N LEU A 18 -12.07 7.87 -12.09
CA LEU A 18 -12.55 6.76 -12.91
C LEU A 18 -13.87 6.30 -12.29
N GLU A 19 -14.94 6.20 -13.05
CA GLU A 19 -16.24 5.79 -12.52
C GLU A 19 -17.06 5.03 -13.55
N ASN A 20 -18.04 4.23 -13.08
CA ASN A 20 -19.02 3.57 -13.91
C ASN A 20 -20.45 4.01 -13.57
N GLU A 21 -21.42 3.62 -14.40
CA GLU A 21 -22.84 3.98 -14.24
C GLU A 21 -23.51 3.31 -13.02
N GLN A 22 -22.87 2.33 -12.38
CA GLN A 22 -23.36 1.65 -11.16
C GLN A 22 -22.92 2.35 -9.88
N GLY A 23 -22.08 3.40 -10.01
CA GLY A 23 -21.58 4.18 -8.88
C GLY A 23 -20.28 3.65 -8.28
N ASP A 24 -19.59 2.70 -8.96
CA ASP A 24 -18.23 2.37 -8.58
C ASP A 24 -17.31 3.50 -9.04
N ALA A 25 -16.36 3.88 -8.21
CA ALA A 25 -15.42 4.96 -8.52
C ALA A 25 -14.07 4.77 -7.84
N CYS A 26 -13.01 5.09 -8.58
CA CYS A 26 -11.66 5.28 -8.07
C CYS A 26 -11.28 6.74 -8.26
N ILE A 27 -10.98 7.43 -7.17
CA ILE A 27 -10.65 8.87 -7.16
C ILE A 27 -9.24 9.03 -6.61
N LEU A 28 -8.35 9.67 -7.36
CA LEU A 28 -6.94 9.83 -6.96
C LEU A 28 -6.38 11.19 -7.36
N THR A 29 -5.24 11.55 -6.76
CA THR A 29 -4.40 12.66 -7.18
C THR A 29 -3.01 12.16 -7.57
N PRO A 30 -2.63 12.23 -8.86
CA PRO A 30 -1.33 11.76 -9.32
C PRO A 30 -0.17 12.55 -8.73
N GLN A 31 -0.29 13.87 -8.59
CA GLN A 31 0.78 14.75 -8.16
C GLN A 31 1.19 14.59 -6.68
N TYR A 32 0.50 13.75 -5.93
CA TYR A 32 0.84 13.40 -4.56
C TYR A 32 0.93 11.87 -4.38
N GLY A 33 1.94 11.25 -5.00
CA GLY A 33 2.20 9.81 -4.92
C GLY A 33 1.06 8.92 -5.45
N ALA A 34 0.23 9.42 -6.37
CA ALA A 34 -1.00 8.77 -6.82
C ALA A 34 -1.93 8.35 -5.66
N CYS A 35 -2.00 9.17 -4.60
CA CYS A 35 -2.83 8.92 -3.43
C CYS A 35 -4.30 8.77 -3.79
N LEU A 36 -4.95 7.71 -3.29
CA LEU A 36 -6.40 7.54 -3.41
C LEU A 36 -7.12 8.52 -2.47
N LEU A 37 -8.02 9.30 -3.05
CA LEU A 37 -8.91 10.22 -2.36
C LEU A 37 -10.29 9.60 -2.07
N ASP A 38 -10.66 8.55 -2.81
CA ASP A 38 -11.83 7.71 -2.52
C ASP A 38 -11.80 6.41 -3.35
N LEU A 39 -12.44 5.38 -2.83
CA LEU A 39 -12.81 4.18 -3.55
C LEU A 39 -14.26 3.87 -3.19
N ARG A 40 -15.11 3.75 -4.20
CA ARG A 40 -16.55 3.49 -4.03
C ARG A 40 -16.97 2.25 -4.77
N PHE A 41 -17.89 1.52 -4.16
CA PHE A 41 -18.62 0.44 -4.82
C PHE A 41 -20.12 0.67 -4.61
N LYS A 42 -20.88 0.68 -5.72
CA LYS A 42 -22.33 0.97 -5.72
C LYS A 42 -22.67 2.28 -4.99
N GLY A 43 -21.83 3.29 -5.15
CA GLY A 43 -21.95 4.58 -4.48
C GLY A 43 -21.50 4.63 -3.02
N LEU A 44 -21.11 3.49 -2.43
CA LEU A 44 -20.63 3.42 -1.05
C LEU A 44 -19.11 3.60 -0.98
N SER A 45 -18.63 4.64 -0.28
CA SER A 45 -17.20 4.82 0.00
C SER A 45 -16.71 3.74 0.97
N VAL A 46 -15.61 3.07 0.62
CA VAL A 46 -14.96 2.03 1.43
C VAL A 46 -13.59 2.43 1.96
N LEU A 47 -13.14 3.69 1.70
CA LEU A 47 -11.86 4.21 2.19
C LEU A 47 -12.02 5.38 3.15
N ASP A 48 -11.21 5.37 4.21
CA ASP A 48 -10.89 6.55 5.02
C ASP A 48 -9.79 7.33 4.28
N ALA A 49 -10.15 8.46 3.71
CA ALA A 49 -9.26 9.23 2.84
C ALA A 49 -9.33 10.73 3.14
N TYR A 50 -8.35 11.47 2.65
CA TYR A 50 -8.30 12.93 2.75
C TYR A 50 -9.41 13.58 1.94
N LYS A 51 -10.11 14.54 2.53
CA LYS A 51 -11.26 15.22 1.91
C LYS A 51 -10.89 16.57 1.33
N THR A 52 -9.79 17.18 1.79
CA THR A 52 -9.30 18.46 1.32
C THR A 52 -7.82 18.41 0.93
N PRO A 53 -7.35 19.34 0.10
CA PRO A 53 -5.93 19.45 -0.23
C PRO A 53 -5.03 19.66 1.00
N GLU A 54 -5.51 20.39 2.01
CA GLU A 54 -4.78 20.66 3.25
C GLU A 54 -4.58 19.38 4.05
N GLU A 55 -5.64 18.56 4.21
CA GLU A 55 -5.54 17.26 4.86
C GLU A 55 -4.57 16.32 4.12
N LEU A 56 -4.58 16.35 2.77
CA LEU A 56 -3.65 15.56 1.96
C LEU A 56 -2.19 15.98 2.22
N VAL A 57 -1.91 17.28 2.27
CA VAL A 57 -0.55 17.80 2.50
C VAL A 57 -0.09 17.55 3.93
N GLU A 58 -0.98 17.68 4.93
CA GLU A 58 -0.70 17.30 6.31
C GLU A 58 -0.36 15.81 6.42
N ASN A 59 -1.00 14.98 5.60
CA ASN A 59 -0.73 13.55 5.45
C ASN A 59 -0.79 12.78 6.79
N ALA A 60 -1.71 13.14 7.66
CA ALA A 60 -1.93 12.43 8.92
C ALA A 60 -2.26 10.95 8.64
N TRP A 61 -1.59 10.03 9.37
CA TRP A 61 -1.76 8.57 9.27
C TRP A 61 -1.32 7.95 7.93
N ALA A 62 -0.70 8.71 7.02
CA ALA A 62 -0.21 8.19 5.73
C ALA A 62 -1.30 7.44 4.91
N LYS A 63 -2.53 7.96 4.91
CA LYS A 63 -3.69 7.28 4.32
C LYS A 63 -3.56 7.10 2.82
N ASN A 64 -3.76 5.84 2.36
CA ASN A 64 -3.90 5.45 0.96
C ASN A 64 -2.71 5.81 0.05
N ILE A 65 -1.52 5.97 0.64
CA ILE A 65 -0.29 6.32 -0.06
C ILE A 65 0.51 5.08 -0.49
N VAL A 66 1.36 5.27 -1.48
CA VAL A 66 2.37 4.30 -1.88
C VAL A 66 3.61 4.39 -0.99
N LEU A 67 4.23 3.25 -0.72
CA LEU A 67 5.39 3.12 0.15
C LEU A 67 6.57 2.60 -0.67
N PHE A 68 7.58 3.43 -0.89
CA PHE A 68 8.87 3.06 -1.49
C PHE A 68 9.97 4.06 -1.11
N PRO A 69 11.26 3.70 -1.14
CA PRO A 69 11.85 2.41 -1.54
C PRO A 69 11.78 1.35 -0.44
N PHE A 70 11.17 1.64 0.72
CA PHE A 70 10.85 0.66 1.77
C PHE A 70 9.49 0.96 2.41
N PRO A 71 8.68 -0.07 2.70
CA PRO A 71 7.49 0.06 3.52
C PRO A 71 7.88 0.02 5.00
N ASN A 72 7.02 0.57 5.86
CA ASN A 72 7.16 0.57 7.31
C ASN A 72 8.49 1.18 7.79
N ARG A 73 9.03 0.75 8.96
CA ARG A 73 10.17 1.38 9.64
C ARG A 73 11.52 0.93 9.07
N LEU A 74 12.48 1.86 9.12
CA LEU A 74 13.91 1.64 8.92
C LEU A 74 14.65 2.08 10.20
N ARG A 75 15.36 1.17 10.85
CA ARG A 75 16.10 1.39 12.09
C ARG A 75 17.07 2.55 11.97
N ASP A 76 16.96 3.53 12.89
CA ASP A 76 17.80 4.73 12.93
C ASP A 76 17.80 5.55 11.62
N GLY A 77 16.84 5.27 10.71
CA GLY A 77 16.82 5.81 9.35
C GLY A 77 18.01 5.41 8.49
N SER A 78 18.84 4.48 8.93
CA SER A 78 20.14 4.16 8.34
C SER A 78 20.18 2.78 7.72
N TYR A 79 20.87 2.62 6.61
CA TYR A 79 21.20 1.32 5.99
C TYR A 79 22.54 1.38 5.29
N THR A 80 23.14 0.19 5.09
CA THR A 80 24.41 0.07 4.35
C THR A 80 24.18 -0.74 3.06
N HIS A 81 24.61 -0.17 1.95
CA HIS A 81 24.59 -0.81 0.64
C HIS A 81 25.95 -0.63 -0.05
N GLU A 82 26.53 -1.72 -0.56
CA GLU A 82 27.86 -1.73 -1.20
C GLU A 82 28.95 -1.04 -0.38
N GLY A 83 28.96 -1.24 0.95
CA GLY A 83 29.93 -0.66 1.87
C GLY A 83 29.76 0.82 2.16
N LYS A 84 28.72 1.46 1.63
CA LYS A 84 28.39 2.86 1.90
C LYS A 84 27.12 2.95 2.75
N THR A 85 27.17 3.75 3.81
CA THR A 85 26.02 4.03 4.67
C THR A 85 25.24 5.22 4.15
N TYR A 86 23.90 5.07 4.14
CA TYR A 86 22.93 6.08 3.74
C TYR A 86 22.01 6.41 4.91
N GLN A 87 21.56 7.66 4.99
CA GLN A 87 20.77 8.16 6.10
C GLN A 87 19.52 8.88 5.61
N PHE A 88 18.35 8.32 5.94
CA PHE A 88 17.05 8.98 5.82
C PHE A 88 16.79 9.89 7.02
N ASP A 89 15.96 10.90 6.83
CA ASP A 89 15.49 11.72 7.93
C ASP A 89 14.62 10.90 8.89
N ILE A 90 14.81 11.12 10.19
CA ILE A 90 14.01 10.49 11.24
C ILE A 90 12.63 11.16 11.28
N ASN A 91 11.57 10.38 11.10
CA ASN A 91 10.19 10.88 11.04
C ASN A 91 9.18 10.01 11.82
N ASN A 92 9.66 9.00 12.57
CA ASN A 92 8.83 8.14 13.42
C ASN A 92 9.62 7.65 14.65
N GLY A 93 9.51 8.35 15.79
CA GLY A 93 10.37 8.10 16.95
C GLY A 93 11.85 8.23 16.58
N ASP A 94 12.63 7.17 16.80
CA ASP A 94 14.05 7.10 16.43
C ASP A 94 14.27 6.43 15.06
N ASN A 95 13.21 6.21 14.26
CA ASN A 95 13.28 5.51 12.99
C ASN A 95 12.84 6.41 11.82
N ALA A 96 13.24 6.08 10.60
CA ALA A 96 12.55 6.54 9.41
C ALA A 96 11.38 5.60 9.11
N ILE A 97 10.31 6.10 8.46
CA ILE A 97 9.16 5.29 8.08
C ILE A 97 8.67 5.63 6.67
N HIS A 98 8.31 4.59 5.90
CA HIS A 98 7.60 4.64 4.61
C HIS A 98 8.38 5.25 3.44
N GLY A 99 9.69 5.40 3.54
CA GLY A 99 10.49 5.95 2.47
C GLY A 99 10.06 7.39 2.09
N PHE A 100 10.02 7.67 0.78
CA PHE A 100 9.65 9.00 0.27
C PHE A 100 8.62 8.98 -0.88
N GLY A 101 8.02 7.82 -1.20
CA GLY A 101 7.06 7.67 -2.30
C GLY A 101 5.76 8.46 -2.13
N LYS A 102 5.41 8.80 -0.91
CA LYS A 102 4.09 9.32 -0.53
C LYS A 102 3.70 10.66 -1.17
N ASN A 103 4.64 11.52 -1.52
CA ASN A 103 4.37 12.87 -2.01
C ASN A 103 5.14 13.20 -3.31
N VAL A 104 5.60 12.17 -4.03
CA VAL A 104 6.27 12.40 -5.31
C VAL A 104 5.27 12.85 -6.38
N PRO A 105 5.63 13.83 -7.23
CA PRO A 105 4.75 14.34 -8.28
C PRO A 105 4.72 13.38 -9.47
N MET A 106 3.83 12.39 -9.41
CA MET A 106 3.64 11.45 -10.52
C MET A 106 2.90 12.12 -11.68
N THR A 107 3.21 11.68 -12.88
CA THR A 107 2.52 12.11 -14.11
C THR A 107 1.64 10.98 -14.64
N VAL A 108 0.47 11.34 -15.17
CA VAL A 108 -0.41 10.40 -15.87
C VAL A 108 0.22 10.07 -17.22
N LYS A 109 0.64 8.81 -17.40
CA LYS A 109 1.18 8.31 -18.67
C LYS A 109 0.08 8.05 -19.69
N ASN A 110 -1.01 7.42 -19.25
CA ASN A 110 -2.20 7.19 -20.06
C ASN A 110 -3.42 6.84 -19.19
N VAL A 111 -4.59 7.05 -19.74
CA VAL A 111 -5.87 6.52 -19.25
C VAL A 111 -6.47 5.65 -20.36
N THR A 112 -6.93 4.47 -20.03
CA THR A 112 -7.57 3.52 -20.95
C THR A 112 -8.96 3.20 -20.45
N ILE A 113 -9.95 3.38 -21.32
CA ILE A 113 -11.35 3.02 -21.05
C ILE A 113 -11.75 1.92 -22.02
N THR A 114 -12.31 0.83 -21.48
CA THR A 114 -12.88 -0.28 -22.24
C THR A 114 -14.31 -0.55 -21.78
N ASP A 115 -14.98 -1.52 -22.39
CA ASP A 115 -16.34 -1.93 -21.96
C ASP A 115 -16.35 -2.57 -20.57
N ASP A 116 -15.20 -3.09 -20.10
CA ASP A 116 -15.08 -3.87 -18.85
C ASP A 116 -14.30 -3.16 -17.75
N ALA A 117 -13.57 -2.09 -18.07
CA ALA A 117 -12.68 -1.42 -17.11
C ALA A 117 -12.30 0.00 -17.49
N ALA A 118 -11.95 0.79 -16.45
CA ALA A 118 -11.21 2.04 -16.59
C ALA A 118 -9.87 1.92 -15.86
N THR A 119 -8.76 2.21 -16.56
CA THR A 119 -7.40 2.12 -16.00
C THR A 119 -6.69 3.46 -16.14
N ILE A 120 -6.07 3.94 -15.06
CA ILE A 120 -5.13 5.05 -15.06
C ILE A 120 -3.73 4.53 -14.75
N HIS A 121 -2.74 4.95 -15.53
CA HIS A 121 -1.33 4.62 -15.33
C HIS A 121 -0.55 5.89 -15.00
N CYS A 122 0.00 5.96 -13.79
CA CYS A 122 0.87 7.05 -13.35
C CYS A 122 2.31 6.55 -13.26
N ILE A 123 3.26 7.44 -13.57
CA ILE A 123 4.71 7.15 -13.48
C ILE A 123 5.45 8.30 -12.82
N TRP A 124 6.57 7.95 -12.20
CA TRP A 124 7.56 8.90 -11.70
C TRP A 124 8.97 8.38 -11.97
N GLN A 125 9.84 9.23 -12.51
CA GLN A 125 11.24 8.93 -12.77
C GLN A 125 12.11 9.66 -11.76
N HIS A 126 12.96 8.93 -11.06
CA HIS A 126 13.89 9.46 -10.08
C HIS A 126 15.31 9.46 -10.65
N GLU A 127 15.91 10.64 -10.73
CA GLU A 127 17.25 10.84 -11.30
C GLU A 127 18.40 10.67 -10.27
N GLY A 128 18.12 10.01 -9.12
CA GLY A 128 19.12 9.79 -8.08
C GLY A 128 19.42 11.01 -7.20
N SER A 129 18.51 11.99 -7.15
CA SER A 129 18.71 13.24 -6.40
C SER A 129 18.52 13.11 -4.89
N HIS A 130 17.90 12.04 -4.40
CA HIS A 130 17.64 11.84 -2.97
C HIS A 130 18.91 11.33 -2.27
N LYS A 131 19.43 12.10 -1.30
CA LYS A 131 20.73 11.80 -0.65
C LYS A 131 20.78 10.43 0.02
N ALA A 132 19.67 10.01 0.62
CA ALA A 132 19.55 8.72 1.29
C ALA A 132 19.27 7.56 0.33
N TYR A 133 18.91 7.82 -0.92
CA TYR A 133 18.64 6.80 -1.95
C TYR A 133 19.04 7.35 -3.32
N PRO A 134 20.35 7.50 -3.60
CA PRO A 134 20.83 8.20 -4.78
C PRO A 134 20.90 7.27 -6.01
N PHE A 135 19.89 6.45 -6.21
CA PHE A 135 19.80 5.49 -7.32
C PHE A 135 18.71 5.95 -8.29
N ARG A 136 18.98 5.79 -9.59
CA ARG A 136 17.99 6.11 -10.62
C ARG A 136 16.99 4.98 -10.78
N PHE A 137 15.73 5.31 -10.84
CA PHE A 137 14.66 4.33 -11.04
C PHE A 137 13.39 4.96 -11.63
N THR A 138 12.56 4.12 -12.22
CA THR A 138 11.20 4.48 -12.63
C THR A 138 10.19 3.72 -11.76
N PHE A 139 9.34 4.43 -11.06
CA PHE A 139 8.18 3.87 -10.36
C PHE A 139 6.93 4.06 -11.22
N GLY A 140 6.11 3.02 -11.34
CA GLY A 140 4.84 3.04 -12.04
C GLY A 140 3.73 2.43 -11.19
N ILE A 141 2.52 3.00 -11.29
CA ILE A 141 1.32 2.45 -10.68
C ILE A 141 0.17 2.50 -11.68
N LYS A 142 -0.48 1.35 -11.89
CA LYS A 142 -1.72 1.24 -12.62
C LYS A 142 -2.85 0.95 -11.65
N MET A 143 -3.90 1.71 -11.74
CA MET A 143 -5.12 1.54 -10.97
C MET A 143 -6.26 1.25 -11.94
N THR A 144 -6.90 0.11 -11.77
CA THR A 144 -7.95 -0.39 -12.67
C THR A 144 -9.25 -0.58 -11.90
N LEU A 145 -10.26 0.19 -12.28
CA LEU A 145 -11.62 0.03 -11.81
C LEU A 145 -12.39 -0.90 -12.75
N GLN A 146 -13.05 -1.91 -12.18
CA GLN A 146 -13.94 -2.86 -12.86
C GLN A 146 -15.30 -2.87 -12.15
N ASP A 147 -16.24 -3.71 -12.61
CA ASP A 147 -17.50 -3.93 -11.90
C ASP A 147 -17.24 -4.51 -10.51
N SER A 148 -17.61 -3.75 -9.47
CA SER A 148 -17.46 -4.11 -8.05
C SER A 148 -16.05 -4.60 -7.68
N ALA A 149 -15.01 -4.16 -8.43
CA ALA A 149 -13.62 -4.53 -8.21
C ALA A 149 -12.63 -3.40 -8.52
N PHE A 150 -11.51 -3.42 -7.81
CA PHE A 150 -10.41 -2.48 -7.99
C PHE A 150 -9.09 -3.22 -7.89
N GLU A 151 -8.21 -3.03 -8.88
CA GLU A 151 -6.87 -3.64 -8.93
C GLU A 151 -5.79 -2.56 -8.97
N VAL A 152 -4.71 -2.78 -8.25
CA VAL A 152 -3.49 -1.99 -8.31
C VAL A 152 -2.34 -2.88 -8.78
N GLU A 153 -1.63 -2.44 -9.82
CA GLU A 153 -0.34 -3.01 -10.24
C GLU A 153 0.75 -1.97 -10.00
N MET A 154 1.70 -2.29 -9.12
CA MET A 154 2.90 -1.47 -8.93
C MET A 154 4.07 -2.06 -9.69
N SER A 155 4.94 -1.19 -10.22
CA SER A 155 6.20 -1.55 -10.86
C SER A 155 7.31 -0.61 -10.40
N PHE A 156 8.50 -1.17 -10.20
CA PHE A 156 9.71 -0.42 -9.85
C PHE A 156 10.85 -0.96 -10.70
N GLN A 157 11.34 -0.13 -11.61
CA GLN A 157 12.45 -0.48 -12.52
C GLN A 157 13.74 0.16 -12.04
N ASN A 158 14.79 -0.62 -11.94
CA ASN A 158 16.13 -0.11 -11.72
C ASN A 158 16.69 0.50 -13.01
N ASP A 159 16.82 1.83 -13.07
CA ASP A 159 17.40 2.58 -14.18
C ASP A 159 18.88 2.95 -13.91
N ASP A 160 19.43 2.47 -12.78
CA ASP A 160 20.82 2.66 -12.41
C ASP A 160 21.71 1.58 -13.07
N ASN A 161 23.02 1.76 -12.99
CA ASN A 161 24.03 0.82 -13.48
C ASN A 161 24.57 -0.13 -12.40
N THR A 162 24.04 -0.03 -11.17
CA THR A 162 24.35 -0.91 -10.04
C THR A 162 23.09 -1.60 -9.55
N SER A 163 23.23 -2.69 -8.79
CA SER A 163 22.13 -3.32 -8.08
C SER A 163 21.60 -2.40 -6.98
N ILE A 164 20.28 -2.30 -6.81
CA ILE A 164 19.67 -1.41 -5.81
C ILE A 164 18.69 -2.15 -4.91
N PRO A 165 18.64 -1.82 -3.58
CA PRO A 165 17.71 -2.42 -2.65
C PRO A 165 16.33 -1.77 -2.78
N VAL A 166 15.25 -2.56 -2.83
CA VAL A 166 13.88 -2.04 -2.91
C VAL A 166 12.88 -2.87 -2.13
N GLY A 167 11.94 -2.18 -1.49
CA GLY A 167 10.71 -2.71 -0.95
C GLY A 167 9.54 -1.80 -1.32
N LEU A 168 8.40 -2.41 -1.63
CA LEU A 168 7.16 -1.70 -1.98
C LEU A 168 6.07 -1.99 -0.94
N GLY A 169 5.16 -1.05 -0.78
CA GLY A 169 3.96 -1.20 0.01
C GLY A 169 2.87 -0.21 -0.39
N TRP A 170 1.69 -0.41 0.18
CA TRP A 170 0.56 0.49 0.07
C TRP A 170 -0.18 0.55 1.41
N HIS A 171 -0.74 1.71 1.78
CA HIS A 171 -1.29 1.93 3.13
C HIS A 171 -2.79 2.29 3.11
N PRO A 172 -3.67 1.43 2.55
CA PRO A 172 -5.10 1.70 2.48
C PRO A 172 -5.77 1.57 3.85
N TYR A 173 -6.68 2.48 4.14
CA TYR A 173 -7.55 2.41 5.31
C TYR A 173 -8.99 2.14 4.88
N PHE A 174 -9.51 0.97 5.22
CA PHE A 174 -10.87 0.57 4.86
C PHE A 174 -11.89 0.95 5.94
N ILE A 175 -13.05 1.47 5.48
CA ILE A 175 -14.22 1.76 6.31
C ILE A 175 -15.33 0.78 5.94
N MET A 176 -15.50 -0.25 6.76
CA MET A 176 -16.54 -1.25 6.58
C MET A 176 -17.69 -1.13 7.60
N SER A 177 -17.54 -0.31 8.61
CA SER A 177 -18.54 0.01 9.63
C SER A 177 -18.24 1.38 10.23
N GLU A 178 -19.13 1.92 11.08
CA GLU A 178 -18.85 3.11 11.88
C GLU A 178 -17.74 2.86 12.90
N ARG A 179 -17.57 1.61 13.34
CA ARG A 179 -16.57 1.17 14.31
C ARG A 179 -15.91 -0.13 13.87
N VAL A 180 -14.60 -0.22 14.06
CA VAL A 180 -13.82 -1.43 13.77
C VAL A 180 -14.30 -2.63 14.58
N GLU A 181 -14.81 -2.40 15.79
CA GLU A 181 -15.37 -3.44 16.66
C GLU A 181 -16.48 -4.25 16.00
N ASP A 182 -17.21 -3.69 15.03
CA ASP A 182 -18.35 -4.32 14.36
C ASP A 182 -17.97 -4.98 13.03
N ILE A 183 -16.68 -4.95 12.68
CA ILE A 183 -16.13 -5.62 11.49
C ILE A 183 -15.74 -7.05 11.85
N TYR A 184 -16.06 -8.00 10.97
CA TYR A 184 -15.53 -9.35 10.99
C TYR A 184 -14.32 -9.39 10.06
N LEU A 185 -13.21 -9.96 10.53
CA LEU A 185 -11.96 -10.13 9.83
C LEU A 185 -11.66 -11.60 9.63
N GLN A 186 -11.18 -11.98 8.45
CA GLN A 186 -10.49 -13.24 8.20
C GLN A 186 -9.16 -12.94 7.51
N MET A 187 -8.10 -13.59 7.95
CA MET A 187 -6.75 -13.43 7.44
C MET A 187 -6.25 -14.72 6.79
N PRO A 188 -5.28 -14.65 5.87
CA PRO A 188 -4.60 -15.83 5.34
C PRO A 188 -3.74 -16.49 6.43
N GLU A 189 -3.42 -17.76 6.25
CA GLU A 189 -2.45 -18.46 7.10
C GLU A 189 -1.14 -17.66 7.15
N SER A 190 -0.73 -17.27 8.35
CA SER A 190 0.37 -16.33 8.55
C SER A 190 1.00 -16.45 9.92
N GLN A 191 2.26 -16.04 10.00
CA GLN A 191 2.99 -15.88 11.25
C GLN A 191 3.05 -14.41 11.66
N PHE A 192 2.80 -14.16 12.92
CA PHE A 192 2.96 -12.86 13.56
C PHE A 192 4.44 -12.53 13.69
N ILE A 193 4.86 -11.35 13.24
CA ILE A 193 6.24 -10.87 13.36
C ILE A 193 6.42 -10.24 14.73
N MET A 194 7.28 -10.83 15.56
CA MET A 194 7.60 -10.30 16.89
C MET A 194 8.41 -9.01 16.76
N ILE A 195 8.03 -7.99 17.50
CA ILE A 195 8.66 -6.67 17.49
C ILE A 195 9.16 -6.27 18.87
N ASP A 196 10.20 -5.46 18.90
CA ASP A 196 10.75 -4.84 20.10
C ASP A 196 9.97 -3.55 20.49
N GLU A 197 10.41 -2.87 21.55
CA GLU A 197 9.82 -1.60 22.04
C GLU A 197 9.91 -0.44 21.05
N ARG A 198 10.78 -0.55 20.02
CA ARG A 198 10.91 0.40 18.92
C ARG A 198 10.06 0.02 17.70
N MET A 199 9.21 -0.99 17.83
CA MET A 199 8.38 -1.54 16.75
C MET A 199 9.21 -2.11 15.60
N LEU A 200 10.38 -2.67 15.89
CA LEU A 200 11.28 -3.29 14.92
C LEU A 200 11.32 -4.82 15.12
N PRO A 201 11.43 -5.63 14.05
CA PRO A 201 11.44 -7.07 14.16
C PRO A 201 12.59 -7.59 15.04
N THR A 202 12.27 -8.53 15.94
CA THR A 202 13.26 -9.27 16.74
C THR A 202 13.94 -10.40 15.98
N GLY A 203 13.37 -10.80 14.82
CA GLY A 203 13.75 -11.98 14.05
C GLY A 203 12.91 -13.20 14.39
N GLU A 204 12.09 -13.15 15.44
CA GLU A 204 11.19 -14.22 15.84
C GLU A 204 9.81 -14.05 15.20
N LYS A 205 9.11 -15.17 14.96
CA LYS A 205 7.73 -15.23 14.45
C LYS A 205 6.96 -16.29 15.22
N GLU A 206 5.68 -16.05 15.40
CA GLU A 206 4.75 -16.97 16.06
C GLU A 206 3.55 -17.24 15.15
N GLU A 207 2.98 -18.45 15.21
CA GLU A 207 1.72 -18.78 14.53
C GLU A 207 0.59 -17.88 15.05
N TYR A 208 -0.25 -17.40 14.13
CA TYR A 208 -1.34 -16.49 14.47
C TYR A 208 -2.68 -17.03 13.98
N HIS A 209 -3.56 -17.41 14.91
CA HIS A 209 -4.82 -18.10 14.64
C HIS A 209 -6.08 -17.30 14.98
N ALA A 210 -5.93 -16.06 15.45
CA ALA A 210 -7.09 -15.29 15.94
C ALA A 210 -8.13 -14.99 14.85
N PHE A 211 -7.69 -14.96 13.59
CA PHE A 211 -8.54 -14.63 12.44
C PHE A 211 -8.42 -15.65 11.30
N ASP A 212 -8.09 -16.90 11.58
CA ASP A 212 -8.10 -18.00 10.57
C ASP A 212 -9.49 -18.19 9.95
N THR A 213 -10.52 -17.88 10.72
CA THR A 213 -11.91 -17.86 10.28
C THR A 213 -12.51 -16.50 10.48
N LEU A 214 -13.60 -16.20 9.80
CA LEU A 214 -14.29 -14.91 9.87
C LEU A 214 -14.73 -14.62 11.33
N THR A 215 -13.95 -13.78 12.01
CA THR A 215 -14.08 -13.51 13.46
C THR A 215 -14.25 -12.01 13.68
N ARG A 216 -15.13 -11.63 14.58
CA ARG A 216 -15.37 -10.22 14.94
C ARG A 216 -14.11 -9.64 15.57
N ILE A 217 -13.69 -8.45 15.11
CA ILE A 217 -12.49 -7.77 15.65
C ILE A 217 -12.71 -7.39 17.11
N GLY A 218 -13.92 -6.90 17.47
CA GLY A 218 -14.23 -6.50 18.84
C GLY A 218 -13.21 -5.47 19.36
N GLU A 219 -12.73 -5.66 20.57
CA GLU A 219 -11.75 -4.77 21.22
C GLU A 219 -10.29 -5.06 20.84
N THR A 220 -10.03 -6.04 19.96
CA THR A 220 -8.68 -6.35 19.54
C THR A 220 -8.02 -5.15 18.86
N ASN A 221 -6.86 -4.77 19.36
CA ASN A 221 -5.99 -3.78 18.73
C ASN A 221 -4.96 -4.49 17.87
N LEU A 222 -4.85 -4.06 16.63
CA LEU A 222 -3.86 -4.55 15.68
C LEU A 222 -2.92 -3.41 15.30
N ASP A 223 -1.63 -3.63 15.41
CA ASP A 223 -0.54 -2.84 14.82
C ASP A 223 0.62 -3.81 14.57
N ASN A 224 0.38 -4.75 13.65
CA ASN A 224 1.17 -5.95 13.55
C ASN A 224 1.53 -6.29 12.12
N GLY A 225 2.81 -6.66 11.93
CA GLY A 225 3.31 -7.27 10.72
C GLY A 225 3.09 -8.78 10.71
N PHE A 226 2.75 -9.31 9.56
CA PHE A 226 2.54 -10.74 9.33
C PHE A 226 3.35 -11.22 8.13
N PHE A 227 3.98 -12.37 8.28
CA PHE A 227 4.56 -13.14 7.18
C PHE A 227 3.55 -14.18 6.73
N ILE A 228 3.11 -14.12 5.48
CA ILE A 228 2.10 -15.04 4.94
C ILE A 228 2.77 -16.35 4.61
N THR A 229 2.31 -17.45 5.24
CA THR A 229 2.84 -18.81 5.08
C THR A 229 2.02 -19.65 4.11
N GLN A 230 0.82 -19.20 3.74
CA GLN A 230 -0.09 -19.89 2.85
C GLN A 230 0.59 -20.28 1.52
N GLU A 231 0.56 -21.57 1.19
CA GLU A 231 1.08 -22.10 -0.09
C GLU A 231 0.07 -21.90 -1.23
N SER A 232 0.01 -20.66 -1.74
CA SER A 232 -0.80 -20.31 -2.91
C SER A 232 -0.17 -19.17 -3.71
N LYS A 233 -0.71 -18.83 -4.85
CA LYS A 233 -0.27 -17.66 -5.64
C LYS A 233 -0.91 -16.35 -5.20
N GLN A 234 -1.88 -16.41 -4.30
CA GLN A 234 -2.65 -15.28 -3.81
C GLN A 234 -3.00 -15.50 -2.34
N ALA A 235 -2.93 -14.44 -1.56
CA ALA A 235 -3.50 -14.39 -0.21
C ALA A 235 -4.71 -13.48 -0.20
N ASP A 236 -5.67 -13.83 0.66
CA ASP A 236 -6.95 -13.14 0.76
C ASP A 236 -7.20 -12.67 2.20
N VAL A 237 -7.69 -11.44 2.34
CA VAL A 237 -8.22 -10.90 3.61
C VAL A 237 -9.67 -10.52 3.40
N ILE A 238 -10.55 -10.97 4.28
CA ILE A 238 -11.98 -10.63 4.23
C ILE A 238 -12.30 -9.65 5.35
N LEU A 239 -12.93 -8.54 4.97
CA LEU A 239 -13.60 -7.64 5.90
C LEU A 239 -15.10 -7.71 5.63
N GLU A 240 -15.90 -8.07 6.63
CA GLU A 240 -17.35 -8.19 6.50
C GLU A 240 -18.06 -7.39 7.58
N SER A 241 -19.16 -6.76 7.20
CA SER A 241 -20.04 -6.02 8.11
C SER A 241 -21.46 -5.94 7.54
N GLU A 242 -22.34 -5.17 8.18
CA GLU A 242 -23.67 -4.85 7.63
C GLU A 242 -23.62 -4.08 6.29
N ARG A 243 -22.48 -3.43 5.96
CA ARG A 243 -22.29 -2.69 4.69
C ARG A 243 -21.98 -3.58 3.51
N GLY A 244 -21.62 -4.86 3.74
CA GLY A 244 -21.25 -5.84 2.73
C GLY A 244 -19.94 -6.54 3.07
N ARG A 245 -19.37 -7.21 2.09
CA ARG A 245 -18.09 -7.93 2.18
C ARG A 245 -17.07 -7.31 1.25
N LEU A 246 -15.93 -6.89 1.80
CA LEU A 246 -14.75 -6.47 1.05
C LEU A 246 -13.74 -7.62 1.08
N HIS A 247 -13.41 -8.13 -0.11
CA HIS A 247 -12.43 -9.16 -0.32
C HIS A 247 -11.15 -8.51 -0.85
N TYR A 248 -10.21 -8.24 0.03
CA TYR A 248 -8.85 -7.83 -0.33
C TYR A 248 -8.03 -9.03 -0.75
N TRP A 249 -7.17 -8.90 -1.76
CA TRP A 249 -6.25 -9.93 -2.22
C TRP A 249 -4.90 -9.35 -2.62
N GLN A 250 -3.82 -10.15 -2.49
CA GLN A 250 -2.48 -9.82 -2.96
C GLN A 250 -1.79 -11.03 -3.57
N GLU A 251 -0.99 -10.82 -4.62
CA GLU A 251 -0.17 -11.86 -5.25
C GLU A 251 0.94 -12.32 -4.28
N LEU A 252 1.15 -13.65 -4.19
CA LEU A 252 2.24 -14.26 -3.45
C LEU A 252 3.29 -14.84 -4.40
N GLY A 253 4.52 -14.98 -3.91
CA GLY A 253 5.63 -15.61 -4.60
C GLY A 253 6.93 -14.83 -4.48
N ALA A 254 7.97 -15.27 -5.18
CA ALA A 254 9.26 -14.61 -5.20
C ALA A 254 9.14 -13.17 -5.71
N LYS A 255 9.66 -12.22 -4.95
CA LYS A 255 9.58 -10.77 -5.25
C LYS A 255 8.13 -10.26 -5.38
N LYS A 256 7.19 -10.81 -4.58
CA LYS A 256 5.78 -10.39 -4.51
C LYS A 256 5.42 -9.93 -3.10
N TRP A 257 4.12 -9.81 -2.81
CA TRP A 257 3.58 -9.28 -1.57
C TRP A 257 3.51 -10.37 -0.48
N GLN A 258 4.67 -10.77 0.07
CA GLN A 258 4.73 -11.85 1.05
C GLN A 258 4.42 -11.39 2.48
N PHE A 259 4.39 -10.08 2.72
CA PHE A 259 4.14 -9.49 4.02
C PHE A 259 2.84 -8.68 4.01
N LEU A 260 2.24 -8.58 5.19
CA LEU A 260 1.01 -7.84 5.42
C LEU A 260 1.12 -7.10 6.75
N GLN A 261 0.87 -5.79 6.78
CA GLN A 261 0.64 -5.06 8.01
C GLN A 261 -0.86 -4.89 8.20
N VAL A 262 -1.35 -5.12 9.41
CA VAL A 262 -2.73 -4.82 9.80
C VAL A 262 -2.70 -3.82 10.94
N PHE A 263 -3.40 -2.69 10.77
CA PHE A 263 -3.40 -1.63 11.76
C PHE A 263 -4.80 -1.08 12.03
N THR A 264 -5.17 -1.00 13.32
CA THR A 264 -6.39 -0.37 13.80
C THR A 264 -6.03 0.96 14.49
N PRO A 265 -6.30 2.11 13.86
CA PRO A 265 -5.97 3.41 14.47
C PRO A 265 -6.70 3.62 15.81
N PRO A 266 -6.17 4.45 16.72
CA PRO A 266 -6.79 4.70 18.01
C PRO A 266 -8.23 5.24 17.95
N HIS A 267 -8.59 5.96 16.87
CA HIS A 267 -9.97 6.42 16.65
C HIS A 267 -10.95 5.29 16.30
N ARG A 268 -10.45 4.11 15.89
CA ARG A 268 -11.19 2.88 15.59
C ARG A 268 -12.37 3.05 14.61
N LYS A 269 -12.19 3.91 13.59
CA LYS A 269 -13.17 4.14 12.51
C LYS A 269 -12.79 3.50 11.18
N SER A 270 -11.54 3.02 11.07
CA SER A 270 -11.01 2.36 9.88
C SER A 270 -9.98 1.31 10.27
N ILE A 271 -9.67 0.42 9.36
CA ILE A 271 -8.62 -0.59 9.48
C ILE A 271 -7.71 -0.52 8.26
N ALA A 272 -6.38 -0.46 8.48
CA ALA A 272 -5.42 -0.58 7.40
C ALA A 272 -5.08 -2.04 7.13
N ILE A 273 -5.02 -2.41 5.84
CA ILE A 273 -4.60 -3.72 5.33
C ILE A 273 -3.52 -3.43 4.30
N GLU A 274 -2.25 -3.54 4.69
CA GLU A 274 -1.13 -3.00 3.96
C GLU A 274 -0.29 -4.11 3.32
N PRO A 275 -0.37 -4.32 2.00
CA PRO A 275 0.58 -5.21 1.33
C PRO A 275 1.99 -4.66 1.40
N MET A 276 2.96 -5.54 1.68
CA MET A 276 4.38 -5.23 1.65
C MET A 276 5.15 -6.34 0.95
N THR A 277 6.14 -5.97 0.12
CA THR A 277 7.02 -6.95 -0.54
C THR A 277 8.09 -7.49 0.38
N CYS A 278 8.41 -6.76 1.45
CA CYS A 278 9.46 -7.10 2.42
C CYS A 278 9.03 -6.76 3.85
N ASN A 279 9.75 -7.30 4.82
CA ASN A 279 9.52 -7.05 6.24
C ASN A 279 9.89 -5.61 6.63
N ILE A 280 9.45 -5.21 7.82
CA ILE A 280 9.92 -4.00 8.54
C ILE A 280 11.45 -4.09 8.65
N ASP A 281 12.15 -2.96 8.43
CA ASP A 281 13.62 -2.85 8.53
C ASP A 281 14.39 -3.75 7.53
N ALA A 282 13.76 -4.11 6.40
CA ALA A 282 14.32 -5.06 5.44
C ALA A 282 15.67 -4.63 4.86
N PHE A 283 15.96 -3.32 4.77
CA PHE A 283 17.25 -2.82 4.30
C PHE A 283 18.40 -3.19 5.24
N ASN A 284 18.11 -3.52 6.51
CA ASN A 284 19.08 -3.97 7.49
C ASN A 284 19.00 -5.48 7.75
N ASN A 285 17.80 -6.04 7.95
CA ASN A 285 17.62 -7.46 8.28
C ASN A 285 17.54 -8.39 7.05
N GLN A 286 17.45 -7.83 5.84
CA GLN A 286 17.41 -8.52 4.54
C GLN A 286 16.15 -9.40 4.31
N GLU A 287 15.17 -9.37 5.21
CA GLU A 287 14.02 -10.25 5.14
C GLU A 287 13.00 -9.78 4.08
N GLY A 288 12.92 -10.54 2.99
CA GLY A 288 12.11 -10.22 1.82
C GLY A 288 12.66 -9.06 0.97
N LEU A 289 13.83 -8.51 1.31
CA LEU A 289 14.45 -7.44 0.55
C LEU A 289 14.69 -7.88 -0.90
N VAL A 290 14.25 -7.05 -1.84
CA VAL A 290 14.53 -7.28 -3.25
C VAL A 290 15.74 -6.46 -3.66
N MET A 291 16.76 -7.15 -4.17
CA MET A 291 17.87 -6.52 -4.89
C MET A 291 17.53 -6.55 -6.38
N LEU A 292 17.43 -5.38 -7.01
CA LEU A 292 17.16 -5.25 -8.44
C LEU A 292 18.45 -4.99 -9.18
N GLU A 293 18.79 -5.89 -10.10
CA GLU A 293 19.88 -5.69 -11.04
C GLU A 293 19.56 -4.57 -12.06
N PRO A 294 20.56 -3.98 -12.73
CA PRO A 294 20.32 -2.98 -13.76
C PRO A 294 19.28 -3.43 -14.79
N ASN A 295 18.30 -2.58 -15.07
CA ASN A 295 17.12 -2.80 -15.93
C ASN A 295 16.12 -3.87 -15.43
N GLU A 296 16.34 -4.48 -14.28
CA GLU A 296 15.35 -5.39 -13.69
C GLU A 296 14.13 -4.62 -13.17
N VAL A 297 12.96 -5.28 -13.22
CA VAL A 297 11.68 -4.71 -12.79
C VAL A 297 11.09 -5.58 -11.68
N LEU A 298 10.85 -4.99 -10.53
CA LEU A 298 9.95 -5.53 -9.52
C LEU A 298 8.52 -5.14 -9.90
N ASN A 299 7.61 -6.09 -9.92
CA ASN A 299 6.19 -5.82 -10.11
C ASN A 299 5.32 -6.75 -9.27
N GLY A 300 4.11 -6.31 -8.99
CA GLY A 300 3.12 -7.11 -8.29
C GLY A 300 1.77 -6.45 -8.24
N LYS A 301 0.74 -7.27 -8.04
CA LYS A 301 -0.67 -6.87 -8.01
C LYS A 301 -1.30 -7.17 -6.67
N PHE A 302 -2.24 -6.32 -6.31
CA PHE A 302 -3.21 -6.53 -5.25
C PHE A 302 -4.50 -5.80 -5.59
N GLY A 303 -5.55 -6.06 -4.85
CA GLY A 303 -6.81 -5.39 -5.15
C GLY A 303 -7.91 -5.74 -4.17
N VAL A 304 -9.11 -5.23 -4.46
CA VAL A 304 -10.30 -5.49 -3.68
C VAL A 304 -11.49 -5.81 -4.57
N ARG A 305 -12.41 -6.64 -4.07
CA ARG A 305 -13.73 -6.89 -4.63
C ARG A 305 -14.76 -6.62 -3.56
N PHE A 306 -15.91 -6.13 -3.96
CA PHE A 306 -17.00 -5.79 -3.03
C PHE A 306 -18.29 -6.50 -3.42
N SER A 307 -18.98 -7.12 -2.44
CA SER A 307 -20.23 -7.84 -2.66
C SER A 307 -21.27 -7.60 -1.55
#